data_f690e6e1e0fbe11c8039bca44a5a8936
#
_entry.id   f690e6e1e0fbe11c8039bca44a5a8936
#
_cell.length_a   1.000
_cell.length_b   1.000
_cell.length_c   1.000
_cell.angle_alpha   90.00
_cell.angle_beta   90.00
_cell.angle_gamma   90.00
#
_symmetry.space_group_name_H-M   'P 1'
#
loop_
_entity.id
_entity.type
_entity.pdbx_description
1 polymer ?
#
loop_
_entity_poly.entity_id
_entity_poly.type
_entity_poly.pdbx_seq_one_letter_code
_entity_poly.pdbx_strand_id
1 'polypeptide(L)'
;MRLFIAINLSDAMKDSLISMQNALYDRGVRGNYTSEENLHLTLAFIGEYPDAETVLDALAAVSFRPFALSLEGMGRFGDLWWAGIKDSAALTAVVRRIRRALAENNIPFDKKRFSPHITLIRKASGEMPGTAPEPVSMTVNSISLMRSDRGRHGMIYTELGTLEADK
;
A
#
# COMPACT_ATOMS: atom_id res chain seq x y z
N MET A 1 -4.07 17.42 -7.22
CA MET A 1 -4.11 16.44 -6.11
C MET A 1 -3.17 15.29 -6.41
N ARG A 2 -2.43 14.88 -5.44
CA ARG A 2 -1.55 13.71 -5.57
C ARG A 2 -2.32 12.47 -5.16
N LEU A 3 -2.56 11.55 -6.10
CA LEU A 3 -3.44 10.42 -5.92
C LEU A 3 -2.71 9.08 -6.02
N PHE A 4 -3.21 8.10 -5.28
CA PHE A 4 -2.77 6.70 -5.39
C PHE A 4 -3.91 5.77 -5.00
N ILE A 5 -3.83 4.52 -5.45
CA ILE A 5 -4.83 3.48 -5.16
C ILE A 5 -4.18 2.48 -4.22
N ALA A 6 -4.84 2.15 -3.13
CA ALA A 6 -4.25 1.34 -2.07
C ALA A 6 -5.27 0.44 -1.36
N ILE A 7 -4.74 -0.58 -0.71
CA ILE A 7 -5.47 -1.38 0.26
C ILE A 7 -5.11 -0.86 1.65
N ASN A 8 -6.12 -0.47 2.42
CA ASN A 8 -5.97 -0.15 3.83
C ASN A 8 -5.94 -1.44 4.64
N LEU A 9 -5.08 -1.49 5.64
CA LEU A 9 -4.79 -2.72 6.36
C LEU A 9 -5.68 -2.89 7.58
N SER A 10 -5.93 -4.14 7.96
CA SER A 10 -6.64 -4.47 9.20
C SER A 10 -5.81 -4.10 10.42
N ASP A 11 -6.47 -3.96 11.57
CA ASP A 11 -5.78 -3.67 12.82
C ASP A 11 -4.76 -4.76 13.17
N ALA A 12 -5.10 -6.03 12.99
CA ALA A 12 -4.18 -7.13 13.27
C ALA A 12 -2.93 -7.05 12.39
N MET A 13 -3.10 -6.70 11.12
CA MET A 13 -1.97 -6.53 10.20
C MET A 13 -1.10 -5.35 10.60
N LYS A 14 -1.71 -4.22 10.96
CA LYS A 14 -0.98 -3.05 11.46
C LYS A 14 -0.22 -3.37 12.74
N ASP A 15 -0.82 -4.11 13.66
CA ASP A 15 -0.16 -4.50 14.91
C ASP A 15 1.12 -5.29 14.65
N SER A 16 1.09 -6.23 13.70
CA SER A 16 2.27 -6.99 13.31
C SER A 16 3.37 -6.08 12.75
N LEU A 17 2.99 -5.13 11.89
CA LEU A 17 3.94 -4.20 11.28
C LEU A 17 4.54 -3.25 12.31
N ILE A 18 3.73 -2.73 13.22
CA ILE A 18 4.18 -1.84 14.30
C ILE A 18 5.12 -2.58 15.25
N SER A 19 4.80 -3.82 15.58
CA SER A 19 5.67 -4.66 16.39
C SER A 19 7.05 -4.81 15.76
N MET A 20 7.10 -5.01 14.44
CA MET A 20 8.37 -5.09 13.71
C MET A 20 9.10 -3.74 13.69
N GLN A 21 8.38 -2.62 13.49
CA GLN A 21 8.95 -1.28 13.56
C GLN A 21 9.59 -1.02 14.93
N ASN A 22 8.89 -1.39 16.00
CA ASN A 22 9.41 -1.24 17.37
C ASN A 22 10.67 -2.07 17.59
N ALA A 23 10.71 -3.29 17.07
CA ALA A 23 11.88 -4.15 17.17
C ALA A 23 13.08 -3.55 16.42
N LEU A 24 12.85 -2.94 15.26
CA LEU A 24 13.90 -2.26 14.50
C LEU A 24 14.40 -1.02 15.24
N TYR A 25 13.51 -0.24 15.79
CA TYR A 25 13.86 0.94 16.58
C TYR A 25 14.71 0.57 17.80
N ASP A 26 14.34 -0.50 18.51
CA ASP A 26 15.07 -1.00 19.67
C ASP A 26 16.47 -1.51 19.31
N ARG A 27 16.68 -1.93 18.08
CA ARG A 27 17.99 -2.34 17.55
C ARG A 27 18.83 -1.17 17.05
N GLY A 28 18.31 0.06 17.14
CA GLY A 28 19.01 1.25 16.71
C GLY A 28 18.89 1.59 15.24
N VAL A 29 17.95 0.99 14.53
CA VAL A 29 17.68 1.36 13.12
C VAL A 29 17.05 2.76 13.11
N ARG A 30 17.67 3.67 12.36
CA ARG A 30 17.24 5.06 12.24
C ARG A 30 16.56 5.28 10.90
N GLY A 31 15.68 6.27 10.85
CA GLY A 31 14.97 6.66 9.64
C GLY A 31 13.60 7.22 9.94
N ASN A 32 12.83 7.44 8.90
CA ASN A 32 11.46 7.92 9.01
C ASN A 32 10.52 6.71 9.04
N TYR A 33 10.07 6.35 10.23
CA TYR A 33 9.13 5.24 10.42
C TYR A 33 7.75 5.66 9.95
N THR A 34 7.11 4.82 9.14
CA THR A 34 5.75 5.06 8.66
C THR A 34 4.79 5.04 9.85
N SER A 35 4.01 6.09 10.01
CA SER A 35 3.00 6.16 11.09
C SER A 35 1.88 5.15 10.86
N GLU A 36 1.23 4.72 11.94
CA GLU A 36 0.18 3.70 11.89
C GLU A 36 -0.90 4.00 10.86
N GLU A 37 -1.41 5.23 10.86
CA GLU A 37 -2.46 5.66 9.93
C GLU A 37 -2.01 5.67 8.47
N ASN A 38 -0.71 5.65 8.20
CA ASN A 38 -0.16 5.67 6.84
C ASN A 38 0.31 4.30 6.35
N LEU A 39 0.25 3.27 7.18
CA LEU A 39 0.58 1.91 6.76
C LEU A 39 -0.46 1.42 5.75
N HIS A 40 -0.02 1.09 4.54
CA HIS A 40 -0.91 0.67 3.45
C HIS A 40 -0.13 -0.12 2.39
N LEU A 41 -0.86 -0.79 1.52
CA LEU A 41 -0.31 -1.44 0.33
C LEU A 41 -0.75 -0.65 -0.91
N THR A 42 0.19 0.00 -1.59
CA THR A 42 -0.08 0.73 -2.82
C THR A 42 -0.24 -0.23 -4.00
N LEU A 43 -1.32 -0.08 -4.75
CA LEU A 43 -1.60 -0.89 -5.95
C LEU A 43 -1.26 -0.14 -7.24
N ALA A 44 -1.48 1.16 -7.26
CA ALA A 44 -1.17 2.01 -8.40
C ALA A 44 -0.90 3.44 -7.94
N PHE A 45 0.15 4.04 -8.45
CA PHE A 45 0.53 5.41 -8.15
C PHE A 45 0.15 6.29 -9.32
N ILE A 46 -0.81 7.20 -9.11
CA ILE A 46 -1.29 8.09 -10.17
C ILE A 46 -0.44 9.36 -10.24
N GLY A 47 -0.11 9.94 -9.08
CA GLY A 47 0.61 11.21 -8.99
C GLY A 47 -0.34 12.39 -9.09
N GLU A 48 0.16 13.53 -9.56
CA GLU A 48 -0.66 14.73 -9.69
C GLU A 48 -1.76 14.53 -10.73
N TYR A 49 -3.01 14.68 -10.29
CA TYR A 49 -4.17 14.52 -11.16
C TYR A 49 -5.30 15.44 -10.66
N PRO A 50 -5.96 16.18 -11.57
CA PRO A 50 -6.90 17.22 -11.14
C PRO A 50 -8.29 16.72 -10.73
N ASP A 51 -8.69 15.51 -11.15
CA ASP A 51 -10.08 15.08 -11.07
C ASP A 51 -10.23 13.68 -10.46
N ALA A 52 -10.47 13.63 -9.15
CA ALA A 52 -10.67 12.39 -8.43
C ALA A 52 -11.92 11.63 -8.90
N GLU A 53 -12.98 12.34 -9.34
CA GLU A 53 -14.21 11.70 -9.82
C GLU A 53 -13.96 10.85 -11.06
N THR A 54 -13.11 11.32 -11.98
CA THR A 54 -12.73 10.54 -13.16
C THR A 54 -12.06 9.23 -12.76
N VAL A 55 -11.20 9.26 -11.75
CA VAL A 55 -10.53 8.05 -11.23
C VAL A 55 -11.54 7.12 -10.58
N LEU A 56 -12.46 7.64 -9.77
CA LEU A 56 -13.50 6.84 -9.12
C LEU A 56 -14.43 6.19 -10.14
N ASP A 57 -14.78 6.91 -11.20
CA ASP A 57 -15.60 6.36 -12.28
C ASP A 57 -14.87 5.20 -12.99
N ALA A 58 -13.58 5.35 -13.23
CA ALA A 58 -12.77 4.27 -13.82
C ALA A 58 -12.72 3.05 -12.90
N LEU A 59 -12.52 3.25 -11.60
CA LEU A 59 -12.50 2.17 -10.62
C LEU A 59 -13.84 1.46 -10.51
N ALA A 60 -14.96 2.18 -10.66
CA ALA A 60 -16.30 1.59 -10.59
C ALA A 60 -16.53 0.52 -11.63
N ALA A 61 -15.80 0.52 -12.74
CA ALA A 61 -15.88 -0.50 -13.79
C ALA A 61 -15.07 -1.77 -13.46
N VAL A 62 -14.27 -1.75 -12.40
CA VAL A 62 -13.44 -2.89 -12.00
C VAL A 62 -14.22 -3.75 -11.01
N SER A 63 -14.21 -5.07 -11.23
CA SER A 63 -14.82 -6.04 -10.31
C SER A 63 -13.72 -6.90 -9.68
N PHE A 64 -13.90 -7.25 -8.42
CA PHE A 64 -13.06 -8.25 -7.77
C PHE A 64 -13.84 -8.93 -6.64
N ARG A 65 -13.46 -10.15 -6.31
CA ARG A 65 -14.02 -10.86 -5.15
C ARG A 65 -13.11 -10.69 -3.95
N PRO A 66 -13.63 -10.78 -2.72
CA PRO A 66 -12.79 -10.76 -1.53
C PRO A 66 -11.67 -11.79 -1.65
N PHE A 67 -10.47 -11.41 -1.23
CA PHE A 67 -9.32 -12.31 -1.27
C PHE A 67 -8.44 -12.13 -0.04
N ALA A 68 -7.65 -13.15 0.28
CA ALA A 68 -6.72 -13.11 1.39
C ALA A 68 -5.45 -12.34 1.00
N LEU A 69 -4.98 -11.49 1.90
CA LEU A 69 -3.72 -10.78 1.81
C LEU A 69 -2.89 -11.16 3.03
N SER A 70 -1.68 -11.67 2.82
CA SER A 70 -0.82 -12.16 3.91
C SER A 70 0.54 -11.52 3.88
N LEU A 71 1.06 -11.19 5.06
CA LEU A 71 2.44 -10.71 5.19
C LEU A 71 3.41 -11.89 5.00
N GLU A 72 4.51 -11.65 4.32
CA GLU A 72 5.57 -12.63 4.15
C GLU A 72 6.91 -11.94 3.93
N GLY A 73 7.81 -12.08 4.89
CA GLY A 73 9.16 -11.59 4.74
C GLY A 73 9.30 -10.09 4.89
N MET A 74 10.51 -9.64 4.62
CA MET A 74 10.91 -8.25 4.72
C MET A 74 12.09 -8.02 3.77
N GLY A 75 12.18 -6.82 3.22
CA GLY A 75 13.25 -6.49 2.30
C GLY A 75 13.47 -4.99 2.22
N ARG A 76 14.25 -4.57 1.22
CA ARG A 76 14.54 -3.15 1.04
C ARG A 76 14.76 -2.80 -0.43
N PHE A 77 14.43 -1.56 -0.75
CA PHE A 77 14.82 -0.89 -1.99
C PHE A 77 15.73 0.27 -1.59
N GLY A 78 17.06 0.04 -1.63
CA GLY A 78 17.99 1.02 -1.10
C GLY A 78 17.75 1.25 0.41
N ASP A 79 17.44 2.49 0.78
CA ASP A 79 17.15 2.88 2.16
C ASP A 79 15.65 2.85 2.50
N LEU A 80 14.80 2.36 1.61
CA LEU A 80 13.39 2.12 1.88
C LEU A 80 13.23 0.65 2.30
N TRP A 81 12.86 0.44 3.57
CA TRP A 81 12.65 -0.91 4.12
C TRP A 81 11.16 -1.23 4.18
N TRP A 82 10.80 -2.45 3.78
CA TRP A 82 9.41 -2.83 3.60
C TRP A 82 9.11 -4.24 4.11
N ALA A 83 7.84 -4.45 4.46
CA ALA A 83 7.30 -5.78 4.71
C ALA A 83 6.78 -6.36 3.39
N GLY A 84 7.04 -7.63 3.16
CA GLY A 84 6.62 -8.34 1.96
C GLY A 84 5.22 -8.89 2.05
N ILE A 85 4.68 -9.23 0.90
CA ILE A 85 3.36 -9.82 0.74
C ILE A 85 3.54 -11.19 0.09
N LYS A 86 2.85 -12.19 0.62
CA LYS A 86 2.83 -13.52 0.03
C LYS A 86 2.23 -13.45 -1.38
N ASP A 87 2.84 -14.17 -2.33
CA ASP A 87 2.36 -14.23 -3.71
C ASP A 87 0.86 -14.54 -3.74
N SER A 88 0.13 -13.74 -4.51
CA SER A 88 -1.32 -13.84 -4.62
C SER A 88 -1.75 -13.58 -6.06
N ALA A 89 -2.31 -14.61 -6.69
CA ALA A 89 -2.85 -14.48 -8.03
C ALA A 89 -4.03 -13.50 -8.06
N ALA A 90 -4.84 -13.48 -6.99
CA ALA A 90 -5.98 -12.58 -6.88
C ALA A 90 -5.54 -11.12 -6.78
N LEU A 91 -4.50 -10.84 -6.00
CA LEU A 91 -3.93 -9.49 -5.89
C LEU A 91 -3.38 -9.02 -7.23
N THR A 92 -2.58 -9.85 -7.88
CA THR A 92 -1.99 -9.53 -9.19
C THR A 92 -3.08 -9.26 -10.23
N ALA A 93 -4.14 -10.06 -10.22
CA ALA A 93 -5.25 -9.91 -11.16
C ALA A 93 -6.01 -8.60 -10.96
N VAL A 94 -6.32 -8.23 -9.71
CA VAL A 94 -7.04 -6.98 -9.46
C VAL A 94 -6.19 -5.75 -9.80
N VAL A 95 -4.90 -5.79 -9.52
CA VAL A 95 -3.97 -4.71 -9.88
C VAL A 95 -3.94 -4.54 -11.42
N ARG A 96 -3.89 -5.64 -12.15
CA ARG A 96 -3.91 -5.61 -13.62
C ARG A 96 -5.21 -4.98 -14.15
N ARG A 97 -6.35 -5.34 -13.57
CA ARG A 97 -7.65 -4.76 -13.94
C ARG A 97 -7.71 -3.27 -13.65
N ILE A 98 -7.22 -2.85 -12.49
CA ILE A 98 -7.16 -1.44 -12.10
C ILE A 98 -6.30 -0.66 -13.09
N ARG A 99 -5.10 -1.14 -13.38
CA ARG A 99 -4.18 -0.45 -14.30
C ARG A 99 -4.75 -0.37 -15.71
N ARG A 100 -5.46 -1.42 -16.15
CA ARG A 100 -6.15 -1.41 -17.43
C ARG A 100 -7.24 -0.34 -17.46
N ALA A 101 -8.07 -0.27 -16.42
CA ALA A 101 -9.12 0.74 -16.31
C ALA A 101 -8.57 2.16 -16.34
N LEU A 102 -7.46 2.40 -15.64
CA LEU A 102 -6.78 3.70 -15.67
C LEU A 102 -6.32 4.02 -17.10
N ALA A 103 -5.65 3.08 -17.75
CA ALA A 103 -5.15 3.27 -19.13
C ALA A 103 -6.27 3.53 -20.11
N GLU A 104 -7.37 2.79 -20.03
CA GLU A 104 -8.53 2.95 -20.91
C GLU A 104 -9.23 4.31 -20.73
N ASN A 105 -9.08 4.93 -19.59
CA ASN A 105 -9.63 6.25 -19.28
C ASN A 105 -8.60 7.37 -19.37
N ASN A 106 -7.43 7.09 -19.95
CA ASN A 106 -6.35 8.06 -20.14
C ASN A 106 -5.85 8.69 -18.82
N ILE A 107 -5.94 7.95 -17.74
CA ILE A 107 -5.44 8.37 -16.43
C ILE A 107 -3.98 7.89 -16.30
N PRO A 108 -3.01 8.80 -16.14
CA PRO A 108 -1.61 8.40 -16.00
C PRO A 108 -1.36 7.67 -14.69
N PHE A 109 -0.43 6.74 -14.70
CA PHE A 109 0.03 6.06 -13.49
C PHE A 109 1.46 5.57 -13.69
N ASP A 110 2.14 5.27 -12.61
CA ASP A 110 3.49 4.70 -12.65
C ASP A 110 3.39 3.28 -13.25
N LYS A 111 4.04 3.07 -14.39
CA LYS A 111 3.97 1.82 -15.17
C LYS A 111 5.02 0.79 -14.76
N LYS A 112 5.79 1.05 -13.70
CA LYS A 112 6.74 0.08 -13.19
C LYS A 112 6.04 -1.23 -12.84
N ARG A 113 6.78 -2.33 -12.97
CA ARG A 113 6.29 -3.65 -12.60
C ARG A 113 5.77 -3.60 -11.16
N PHE A 114 4.58 -4.15 -10.95
CA PHE A 114 3.99 -4.23 -9.61
C PHE A 114 4.83 -5.17 -8.73
N SER A 115 5.34 -4.63 -7.64
CA SER A 115 6.09 -5.37 -6.63
C SER A 115 5.47 -5.04 -5.28
N PRO A 116 4.56 -5.90 -4.76
CA PRO A 116 3.79 -5.57 -3.56
C PRO A 116 4.69 -5.48 -2.33
N HIS A 117 4.57 -4.36 -1.63
CA HIS A 117 5.32 -4.13 -0.39
C HIS A 117 4.61 -3.08 0.46
N ILE A 118 4.82 -3.16 1.76
CA ILE A 118 4.32 -2.17 2.71
C ILE A 118 5.52 -1.45 3.31
N THR A 119 5.65 -0.15 3.07
CA THR A 119 6.77 0.64 3.56
C THR A 119 6.74 0.75 5.07
N LEU A 120 7.83 0.35 5.73
CA LEU A 120 8.03 0.45 7.18
C LEU A 120 8.86 1.68 7.55
N ILE A 121 9.94 1.92 6.82
CA ILE A 121 10.91 2.98 7.11
C ILE A 121 11.43 3.56 5.80
N ARG A 122 11.49 4.89 5.73
CA ARG A 122 12.19 5.60 4.66
C ARG A 122 13.46 6.20 5.21
N LYS A 123 14.50 6.33 4.38
CA LYS A 123 15.81 6.83 4.77
C LYS A 123 16.38 6.01 5.93
N ALA A 124 16.17 4.71 5.88
CA ALA A 124 16.63 3.79 6.91
C ALA A 124 18.14 3.66 6.90
N SER A 125 18.73 3.66 8.10
CA SER A 125 20.13 3.34 8.30
C SER A 125 20.29 2.40 9.49
N GLY A 126 21.16 1.43 9.33
CA GLY A 126 21.38 0.40 10.32
C GLY A 126 21.42 -0.97 9.66
N GLU A 127 21.45 -1.99 10.48
CA GLU A 127 21.57 -3.37 10.01
C GLU A 127 20.20 -4.04 9.97
N MET A 128 19.84 -4.61 8.81
CA MET A 128 18.59 -5.33 8.66
C MET A 128 18.69 -6.69 9.38
N PRO A 129 17.78 -6.97 10.31
CA PRO A 129 17.78 -8.24 11.02
C PRO A 129 17.35 -9.40 10.11
N GLY A 130 17.65 -10.63 10.53
CA GLY A 130 17.17 -11.83 9.84
C GLY A 130 15.72 -12.21 10.15
N THR A 131 14.98 -11.34 10.83
CA THR A 131 13.58 -11.57 11.21
C THR A 131 12.66 -10.73 10.31
N ALA A 132 11.37 -11.06 10.35
CA ALA A 132 10.33 -10.38 9.58
C ALA A 132 9.09 -10.17 10.47
N PRO A 133 8.12 -9.35 10.05
CA PRO A 133 6.85 -9.24 10.77
C PRO A 133 6.17 -10.59 10.88
N GLU A 134 5.41 -10.79 11.96
CA GLU A 134 4.55 -11.97 12.09
C GLU A 134 3.64 -12.11 10.86
N PRO A 135 3.52 -13.32 10.27
CA PRO A 135 2.75 -13.53 9.04
C PRO A 135 1.25 -13.50 9.30
N VAL A 136 0.70 -12.32 9.44
CA VAL A 136 -0.73 -12.09 9.65
C VAL A 136 -1.41 -11.97 8.30
N SER A 137 -2.65 -12.45 8.23
CA SER A 137 -3.49 -12.36 7.03
C SER A 137 -4.73 -11.52 7.30
N MET A 138 -5.26 -10.92 6.23
CA MET A 138 -6.54 -10.22 6.26
C MET A 138 -7.34 -10.57 5.01
N THR A 139 -8.65 -10.34 5.07
CA THR A 139 -9.49 -10.42 3.87
C THR A 139 -9.64 -9.01 3.30
N VAL A 140 -9.33 -8.86 2.01
CA VAL A 140 -9.51 -7.59 1.30
C VAL A 140 -10.93 -7.53 0.76
N ASN A 141 -11.71 -6.58 1.29
CA ASN A 141 -13.10 -6.34 0.88
C ASN A 141 -13.27 -5.02 0.13
N SER A 142 -12.29 -4.14 0.20
CA SER A 142 -12.35 -2.84 -0.48
C SER A 142 -10.95 -2.35 -0.86
N ILE A 143 -10.93 -1.51 -1.88
CA ILE A 143 -9.74 -0.85 -2.39
C ILE A 143 -10.07 0.64 -2.43
N SER A 144 -9.13 1.49 -2.02
CA SER A 144 -9.39 2.90 -1.81
C SER A 144 -8.61 3.79 -2.78
N LEU A 145 -9.26 4.86 -3.24
CA LEU A 145 -8.57 5.98 -3.86
C LEU A 145 -8.14 6.92 -2.74
N MET A 146 -6.85 7.20 -2.67
CA MET A 146 -6.23 7.99 -1.62
C MET A 146 -5.63 9.27 -2.19
N ARG A 147 -5.71 10.33 -1.42
CA ARG A 147 -5.04 11.60 -1.66
C ARG A 147 -3.91 11.77 -0.65
N SER A 148 -2.75 12.20 -1.15
CA SER A 148 -1.57 12.45 -0.34
C SER A 148 -1.33 13.95 -0.24
N ASP A 149 -1.23 14.47 0.97
CA ASP A 149 -0.89 15.86 1.26
C ASP A 149 0.28 15.90 2.23
N ARG A 150 1.12 16.93 2.10
CA ARG A 150 2.22 17.13 3.04
C ARG A 150 1.69 17.89 4.24
N GLY A 151 1.74 17.27 5.41
CA GLY A 151 1.36 17.89 6.67
C GLY A 151 2.55 18.42 7.46
N ARG A 152 2.25 19.04 8.60
CA ARG A 152 3.27 19.59 9.50
C ARG A 152 4.18 18.49 10.07
N HIS A 153 3.63 17.32 10.33
CA HIS A 153 4.33 16.20 10.99
C HIS A 153 4.45 14.96 10.09
N GLY A 154 4.46 15.15 8.78
CA GLY A 154 4.57 14.08 7.81
C GLY A 154 3.42 14.07 6.82
N MET A 155 3.32 13.01 6.05
CA MET A 155 2.28 12.87 5.03
C MET A 155 0.92 12.60 5.67
N ILE A 156 -0.10 13.20 5.07
CA ILE A 156 -1.50 12.97 5.46
C ILE A 156 -2.18 12.30 4.27
N TYR A 157 -2.76 11.11 4.52
CA TYR A 157 -3.49 10.37 3.50
C TYR A 157 -4.99 10.44 3.79
N THR A 158 -5.75 10.84 2.77
CA THR A 158 -7.21 10.99 2.87
C THR A 158 -7.88 10.06 1.87
N GLU A 159 -8.84 9.26 2.35
CA GLU A 159 -9.64 8.41 1.48
C GLU A 159 -10.70 9.24 0.77
N LEU A 160 -10.71 9.18 -0.55
CA LEU A 160 -11.66 9.92 -1.39
C LEU A 160 -12.82 9.07 -1.87
N GLY A 161 -12.66 7.77 -1.89
CA GLY A 161 -13.68 6.82 -2.30
C GLY A 161 -13.16 5.41 -2.30
N THR A 162 -14.04 4.44 -2.48
CA THR A 162 -13.71 3.02 -2.43
C THR A 162 -14.29 2.26 -3.61
N LEU A 163 -13.62 1.17 -3.95
CA LEU A 163 -14.13 0.10 -4.80
C LEU A 163 -14.40 -1.09 -3.87
N GLU A 164 -15.68 -1.45 -3.72
CA GLU A 164 -16.07 -2.58 -2.88
C GLU A 164 -16.00 -3.89 -3.65
N ALA A 165 -15.61 -4.96 -2.95
CA ALA A 165 -15.61 -6.30 -3.52
C ALA A 165 -17.03 -6.77 -3.83
N ASP A 166 -17.16 -7.62 -4.84
CA ASP A 166 -18.43 -8.28 -5.18
C ASP A 166 -18.78 -9.27 -4.06
N LYS A 167 -20.07 -9.44 -3.86
CA LYS A 167 -20.58 -10.39 -2.85
C LYS A 167 -20.41 -11.84 -3.30
#